data_4a93dcb0d2eb15586c9bf29b10965a15
#
_entry.id   4a93dcb0d2eb15586c9bf29b10965a15
#
_cell.length_a   1.000
_cell.length_b   1.000
_cell.length_c   1.000
_cell.angle_alpha   90.00
_cell.angle_beta   90.00
_cell.angle_gamma   90.00
#
_symmetry.space_group_name_H-M   'P 1'
#
loop_
_entity.id
_entity.type
_entity.pdbx_description
1 polymer ?
#
loop_
_entity_poly.entity_id
_entity_poly.type
_entity_poly.pdbx_seq_one_letter_code
_entity_poly.pdbx_strand_id
1 'polypeptide(L)'
;MLPPFMRNNDTIKVPKSSMYLIDPNTKLITFTPDGFGQRFTDPSYHIPAFYEVWAKYADDGRADFWMECAKKSREFLHKAINDSTGLNPDMCNYDGSLMQGFGGRRNSGNNFRYDSWRVPMNIALDYEWSCADKDWQRKYGEKIQNFFYSQGINDYVDQYRVDGTLPEGDEILPAGGFPRALRHSVGIVSTLGAASVMCSHPKAKEFVDALWNLKHEPLADGFYDEYYDGLLRLFAVMHLSGRYRIIERKK
;
A
#
# COMPACT_ATOMS: atom_id res chain seq x y z
N MET A 1 8.60 5.98 23.35
CA MET A 1 7.71 5.18 24.24
C MET A 1 6.86 4.35 23.32
N LEU A 2 6.93 3.00 23.38
CA LEU A 2 6.11 2.11 22.55
C LEU A 2 4.63 2.30 22.92
N PRO A 3 3.71 2.15 21.94
CA PRO A 3 2.28 2.20 22.20
C PRO A 3 1.89 1.25 23.36
N PRO A 4 0.84 1.57 24.13
CA PRO A 4 0.44 0.79 25.31
C PRO A 4 0.22 -0.71 25.06
N PHE A 5 -0.18 -1.10 23.87
CA PHE A 5 -0.41 -2.50 23.48
C PHE A 5 0.88 -3.33 23.29
N MET A 6 2.06 -2.72 23.39
CA MET A 6 3.36 -3.41 23.33
C MET A 6 4.05 -3.58 24.69
N ARG A 7 3.42 -3.19 25.80
CA ARG A 7 3.98 -3.38 27.15
C ARG A 7 3.74 -4.81 27.61
N ASN A 8 4.80 -5.53 27.92
CA ASN A 8 4.78 -6.94 28.34
C ASN A 8 3.95 -7.26 29.61
N ASN A 9 3.38 -6.26 30.29
CA ASN A 9 2.65 -6.44 31.54
C ASN A 9 1.15 -6.14 31.44
N ASP A 10 0.64 -5.77 30.26
CA ASP A 10 -0.81 -5.68 30.09
C ASP A 10 -1.35 -7.08 29.84
N THR A 11 -2.04 -7.64 30.79
CA THR A 11 -2.86 -8.84 30.65
C THR A 11 -4.06 -8.55 29.77
N ILE A 12 -3.83 -8.11 28.53
CA ILE A 12 -4.85 -8.17 27.49
C ILE A 12 -5.11 -9.67 27.33
N LYS A 13 -6.29 -10.11 27.77
CA LYS A 13 -6.76 -11.45 27.46
C LYS A 13 -6.93 -11.54 25.96
N VAL A 14 -5.85 -11.91 25.26
CA VAL A 14 -5.88 -12.22 23.84
C VAL A 14 -6.85 -13.39 23.69
N PRO A 15 -7.92 -13.28 22.91
CA PRO A 15 -8.83 -14.40 22.69
C PRO A 15 -8.02 -15.64 22.29
N LYS A 16 -8.41 -16.82 22.76
CA LYS A 16 -7.72 -18.11 22.42
C LYS A 16 -7.60 -18.37 20.91
N SER A 17 -8.36 -17.66 20.08
CA SER A 17 -8.33 -17.66 18.62
C SER A 17 -7.38 -16.61 18.00
N SER A 18 -6.77 -15.74 18.81
CA SER A 18 -5.86 -14.73 18.27
C SER A 18 -4.54 -15.39 17.94
N MET A 19 -4.19 -15.27 16.71
CA MET A 19 -2.94 -15.74 16.16
C MET A 19 -1.99 -14.54 15.98
N TYR A 20 -0.85 -14.73 15.36
CA TYR A 20 0.16 -13.70 15.20
C TYR A 20 -0.27 -12.66 14.13
N LEU A 21 0.05 -11.39 14.35
CA LEU A 21 -0.07 -10.36 13.33
C LEU A 21 0.97 -10.54 12.21
N ILE A 22 2.17 -10.98 12.58
CA ILE A 22 3.20 -11.41 11.63
C ILE A 22 3.39 -12.92 11.79
N ASP A 23 3.20 -13.65 10.71
CA ASP A 23 3.40 -15.10 10.71
C ASP A 23 4.87 -15.44 11.03
N PRO A 24 5.13 -16.26 12.06
CA PRO A 24 6.48 -16.54 12.52
C PRO A 24 7.32 -17.34 11.51
N ASN A 25 6.71 -18.03 10.56
CA ASN A 25 7.40 -18.84 9.58
C ASN A 25 7.72 -18.05 8.32
N THR A 26 6.72 -17.36 7.76
CA THR A 26 6.88 -16.57 6.53
C THR A 26 7.47 -15.19 6.77
N LYS A 27 7.37 -14.65 7.98
CA LYS A 27 7.71 -13.27 8.35
C LYS A 27 6.87 -12.22 7.63
N LEU A 28 5.71 -12.62 7.09
CA LEU A 28 4.78 -11.75 6.41
C LEU A 28 3.64 -11.34 7.35
N ILE A 29 3.15 -10.12 7.18
CA ILE A 29 2.01 -9.62 7.93
C ILE A 29 0.73 -10.31 7.45
N THR A 30 -0.15 -10.68 8.39
CA THR A 30 -1.47 -11.24 8.10
C THR A 30 -2.46 -10.12 7.87
N PHE A 31 -3.56 -10.39 7.16
CA PHE A 31 -4.62 -9.38 7.00
C PHE A 31 -5.21 -8.98 8.36
N THR A 32 -5.63 -9.95 9.15
CA THR A 32 -6.06 -9.73 10.55
C THR A 32 -5.58 -10.87 11.44
N PRO A 33 -5.34 -10.65 12.75
CA PRO A 33 -4.88 -11.68 13.67
C PRO A 33 -6.03 -12.59 14.17
N ASP A 34 -6.89 -13.00 13.25
CA ASP A 34 -7.98 -13.96 13.51
C ASP A 34 -7.90 -15.15 12.54
N GLY A 35 -8.63 -16.21 12.83
CA GLY A 35 -8.52 -17.47 12.08
C GLY A 35 -8.89 -17.37 10.60
N PHE A 36 -9.59 -16.34 10.17
CA PHE A 36 -9.93 -16.09 8.78
C PHE A 36 -8.88 -15.21 8.10
N GLY A 37 -8.59 -14.03 8.64
CA GLY A 37 -7.67 -13.06 8.05
C GLY A 37 -6.21 -13.51 8.05
N GLN A 38 -5.89 -14.59 8.77
CA GLN A 38 -4.57 -15.20 8.71
C GLN A 38 -4.31 -16.09 7.50
N ARG A 39 -5.31 -16.34 6.68
CA ARG A 39 -5.17 -17.16 5.48
C ARG A 39 -4.59 -16.42 4.30
N PHE A 40 -4.53 -15.09 4.38
CA PHE A 40 -4.10 -14.22 3.30
C PHE A 40 -3.49 -12.93 3.86
N THR A 41 -2.97 -12.11 2.97
CA THR A 41 -2.37 -10.82 3.30
C THR A 41 -2.88 -9.72 2.37
N ASP A 42 -2.63 -8.47 2.75
CA ASP A 42 -2.85 -7.28 1.94
C ASP A 42 -1.47 -6.71 1.56
N PRO A 43 -1.14 -6.59 0.27
CA PRO A 43 0.14 -6.03 -0.17
C PRO A 43 0.45 -4.64 0.42
N SER A 44 -0.57 -3.85 0.70
CA SER A 44 -0.40 -2.51 1.27
C SER A 44 -0.01 -2.49 2.75
N TYR A 45 -0.13 -3.62 3.45
CA TYR A 45 0.31 -3.75 4.84
C TYR A 45 1.81 -3.99 4.96
N HIS A 46 2.48 -4.37 3.87
CA HIS A 46 3.92 -4.60 3.84
C HIS A 46 4.66 -3.29 3.69
N ILE A 47 5.24 -2.79 4.79
CA ILE A 47 5.99 -1.53 4.84
C ILE A 47 7.41 -1.82 5.33
N PRO A 48 8.31 -2.33 4.45
CA PRO A 48 9.68 -2.72 4.82
C PRO A 48 10.45 -1.62 5.55
N ALA A 49 10.26 -0.36 5.14
CA ALA A 49 10.88 0.80 5.77
C ALA A 49 10.61 0.88 7.27
N PHE A 50 9.38 0.57 7.72
CA PHE A 50 9.04 0.59 9.14
C PHE A 50 9.68 -0.57 9.90
N TYR A 51 9.80 -1.74 9.29
CA TYR A 51 10.46 -2.87 9.93
C TYR A 51 11.95 -2.59 10.18
N GLU A 52 12.63 -1.90 9.27
CA GLU A 52 14.03 -1.47 9.49
C GLU A 52 14.14 -0.42 10.61
N VAL A 53 13.18 0.49 10.72
CA VAL A 53 13.11 1.43 11.85
C VAL A 53 12.90 0.68 13.18
N TRP A 54 12.03 -0.34 13.18
CA TRP A 54 11.82 -1.16 14.39
C TRP A 54 13.04 -2.02 14.70
N ALA A 55 13.74 -2.55 13.72
CA ALA A 55 15.01 -3.24 13.93
C ALA A 55 16.05 -2.36 14.62
N LYS A 56 16.07 -1.05 14.29
CA LYS A 56 17.03 -0.09 14.86
C LYS A 56 16.65 0.44 16.24
N TYR A 57 15.35 0.61 16.50
CA TYR A 57 14.89 1.39 17.66
C TYR A 57 13.96 0.67 18.64
N ALA A 58 13.45 -0.52 18.32
CA ALA A 58 12.64 -1.28 19.27
C ALA A 58 13.52 -1.89 20.36
N ASP A 59 13.05 -1.75 21.61
CA ASP A 59 13.75 -2.23 22.80
C ASP A 59 13.47 -3.73 23.10
N ASP A 60 13.07 -4.50 22.09
CA ASP A 60 12.61 -5.89 22.26
C ASP A 60 13.69 -6.94 21.96
N GLY A 61 14.90 -6.52 21.57
CA GLY A 61 16.00 -7.40 21.23
C GLY A 61 15.80 -8.23 19.94
N ARG A 62 14.80 -7.89 19.11
CA ARG A 62 14.42 -8.64 17.91
C ARG A 62 14.82 -7.96 16.61
N ALA A 63 15.97 -7.28 16.58
CA ALA A 63 16.45 -6.59 15.37
C ALA A 63 16.50 -7.51 14.15
N ASP A 64 17.06 -8.72 14.31
CA ASP A 64 17.16 -9.70 13.22
C ASP A 64 15.78 -10.16 12.72
N PHE A 65 14.81 -10.29 13.60
CA PHE A 65 13.44 -10.62 13.22
C PHE A 65 12.83 -9.53 12.33
N TRP A 66 12.99 -8.26 12.71
CA TRP A 66 12.46 -7.13 11.96
C TRP A 66 13.18 -6.95 10.61
N MET A 67 14.49 -7.16 10.57
CA MET A 67 15.23 -7.15 9.30
C MET A 67 14.78 -8.26 8.36
N GLU A 68 14.50 -9.46 8.89
CA GLU A 68 13.97 -10.56 8.07
C GLU A 68 12.55 -10.23 7.57
N CYS A 69 11.69 -9.60 8.40
CA CYS A 69 10.37 -9.13 7.96
C CYS A 69 10.49 -8.11 6.81
N ALA A 70 11.44 -7.17 6.89
CA ALA A 70 11.68 -6.20 5.82
C ALA A 70 12.07 -6.90 4.51
N LYS A 71 13.03 -7.82 4.58
CA LYS A 71 13.48 -8.61 3.44
C LYS A 71 12.35 -9.43 2.81
N LYS A 72 11.60 -10.17 3.65
CA LYS A 72 10.49 -11.01 3.18
C LYS A 72 9.36 -10.21 2.56
N SER A 73 9.08 -9.02 3.09
CA SER A 73 8.08 -8.12 2.52
C SER A 73 8.49 -7.60 1.13
N ARG A 74 9.77 -7.28 0.90
CA ARG A 74 10.27 -6.92 -0.44
C ARG A 74 10.15 -8.10 -1.42
N GLU A 75 10.63 -9.30 -1.02
CA GLU A 75 10.49 -10.52 -1.82
C GLU A 75 9.02 -10.84 -2.16
N PHE A 76 8.10 -10.57 -1.23
CA PHE A 76 6.67 -10.74 -1.43
C PHE A 76 6.11 -9.74 -2.43
N LEU A 77 6.44 -8.44 -2.30
CA LEU A 77 5.97 -7.40 -3.22
C LEU A 77 6.41 -7.68 -4.66
N HIS A 78 7.62 -8.22 -4.88
CA HIS A 78 8.07 -8.66 -6.20
C HIS A 78 7.14 -9.70 -6.85
N LYS A 79 6.48 -10.54 -6.04
CA LYS A 79 5.58 -11.61 -6.52
C LYS A 79 4.14 -11.16 -6.65
N ALA A 80 3.69 -10.27 -5.76
CA ALA A 80 2.30 -9.80 -5.72
C ALA A 80 1.99 -8.77 -6.79
N ILE A 81 3.01 -8.08 -7.31
CA ILE A 81 2.86 -7.03 -8.32
C ILE A 81 2.92 -7.61 -9.72
N ASN A 82 1.96 -7.26 -10.55
CA ASN A 82 1.92 -7.69 -11.94
C ASN A 82 3.08 -7.10 -12.75
N ASP A 83 3.81 -7.95 -13.44
CA ASP A 83 5.03 -7.57 -14.18
C ASP A 83 4.78 -6.63 -15.37
N SER A 84 3.59 -6.65 -15.95
CA SER A 84 3.28 -5.82 -17.12
C SER A 84 2.76 -4.44 -16.73
N THR A 85 1.89 -4.37 -15.70
CA THR A 85 1.16 -3.14 -15.34
C THR A 85 1.75 -2.42 -14.11
N GLY A 86 2.41 -3.16 -13.21
CA GLY A 86 2.78 -2.66 -11.90
C GLY A 86 1.63 -2.65 -10.88
N LEU A 87 0.44 -3.11 -11.25
CA LEU A 87 -0.71 -3.20 -10.36
C LEU A 87 -0.59 -4.40 -9.43
N ASN A 88 -1.11 -4.27 -8.24
CA ASN A 88 -1.20 -5.33 -7.24
C ASN A 88 -2.67 -5.57 -6.85
N PRO A 89 -3.04 -6.78 -6.42
CA PRO A 89 -4.36 -7.03 -5.86
C PRO A 89 -4.51 -6.30 -4.52
N ASP A 90 -5.76 -6.08 -4.11
CA ASP A 90 -6.12 -5.55 -2.79
C ASP A 90 -5.80 -6.59 -1.69
N MET A 91 -6.03 -7.86 -1.99
CA MET A 91 -5.70 -8.99 -1.13
C MET A 91 -5.15 -10.15 -1.97
N CYS A 92 -4.21 -10.92 -1.42
CA CYS A 92 -3.66 -12.08 -2.11
C CYS A 92 -3.13 -13.15 -1.15
N ASN A 93 -2.78 -14.30 -1.69
CA ASN A 93 -2.08 -15.35 -0.94
C ASN A 93 -0.65 -14.89 -0.57
N TYR A 94 -0.04 -15.55 0.42
CA TYR A 94 1.33 -15.23 0.89
C TYR A 94 2.42 -15.48 -0.16
N ASP A 95 2.14 -16.21 -1.22
CA ASP A 95 3.04 -16.40 -2.35
C ASP A 95 2.87 -15.32 -3.45
N GLY A 96 1.96 -14.34 -3.23
CA GLY A 96 1.63 -13.27 -4.16
C GLY A 96 0.57 -13.62 -5.20
N SER A 97 0.10 -14.88 -5.24
CA SER A 97 -0.93 -15.31 -6.19
C SER A 97 -2.31 -14.77 -5.82
N LEU A 98 -3.17 -14.62 -6.83
CA LEU A 98 -4.54 -14.16 -6.64
C LEU A 98 -5.36 -15.19 -5.81
N MET A 99 -6.23 -14.68 -4.97
CA MET A 99 -7.10 -15.52 -4.15
C MET A 99 -8.21 -16.17 -4.97
N GLN A 100 -8.51 -17.42 -4.65
CA GLN A 100 -9.59 -18.19 -5.27
C GLN A 100 -10.81 -18.25 -4.34
N GLY A 101 -12.00 -17.93 -4.87
CA GLY A 101 -13.27 -18.17 -4.17
C GLY A 101 -13.53 -17.32 -2.92
N PHE A 102 -12.91 -16.16 -2.78
CA PHE A 102 -13.04 -15.33 -1.61
C PHE A 102 -14.43 -14.67 -1.50
N GLY A 103 -15.20 -15.11 -0.50
CA GLY A 103 -16.29 -14.36 0.12
C GLY A 103 -17.47 -13.98 -0.75
N GLY A 104 -17.91 -14.82 -1.69
CA GLY A 104 -19.20 -14.62 -2.41
C GLY A 104 -19.31 -13.36 -3.28
N ARG A 105 -18.41 -12.42 -3.16
CA ARG A 105 -18.20 -11.27 -4.04
C ARG A 105 -17.08 -11.62 -4.99
N ARG A 106 -17.45 -12.12 -6.15
CA ARG A 106 -16.60 -12.61 -7.24
C ARG A 106 -15.25 -11.88 -7.34
N ASN A 107 -14.19 -12.47 -6.76
CA ASN A 107 -12.78 -12.04 -6.87
C ASN A 107 -12.47 -10.57 -6.56
N SER A 108 -13.31 -9.87 -5.80
CA SER A 108 -13.16 -8.43 -5.56
C SER A 108 -11.84 -8.03 -4.89
N GLY A 109 -11.23 -8.91 -4.10
CA GLY A 109 -9.91 -8.71 -3.52
C GLY A 109 -8.77 -8.85 -4.52
N ASN A 110 -9.02 -9.40 -5.71
CA ASN A 110 -8.02 -9.60 -6.75
C ASN A 110 -7.78 -8.36 -7.64
N ASN A 111 -8.56 -7.30 -7.45
CA ASN A 111 -8.42 -6.07 -8.23
C ASN A 111 -7.50 -5.07 -7.51
N PHE A 112 -6.82 -4.25 -8.30
CA PHE A 112 -6.18 -3.04 -7.81
C PHE A 112 -7.25 -2.02 -7.47
N ARG A 113 -7.37 -1.64 -6.20
CA ARG A 113 -8.37 -0.71 -5.70
C ARG A 113 -8.08 -0.31 -4.26
N TYR A 114 -8.66 0.78 -3.78
CA TYR A 114 -8.68 1.25 -2.41
C TYR A 114 -7.35 1.03 -1.64
N ASP A 115 -7.22 -0.05 -0.85
CA ASP A 115 -6.01 -0.33 -0.08
C ASP A 115 -4.78 -0.56 -0.97
N SER A 116 -4.95 -1.08 -2.18
CA SER A 116 -3.87 -1.26 -3.15
C SER A 116 -3.17 0.05 -3.53
N TRP A 117 -3.86 1.20 -3.45
CA TRP A 117 -3.27 2.50 -3.80
C TRP A 117 -2.09 2.86 -2.89
N ARG A 118 -2.05 2.34 -1.67
CA ARG A 118 -0.93 2.60 -0.74
C ARG A 118 0.39 1.98 -1.17
N VAL A 119 0.35 0.91 -1.96
CA VAL A 119 1.56 0.17 -2.34
C VAL A 119 2.60 1.04 -3.06
N PRO A 120 2.26 1.85 -4.09
CA PRO A 120 3.21 2.76 -4.71
C PRO A 120 3.88 3.73 -3.72
N MET A 121 3.11 4.29 -2.79
CA MET A 121 3.64 5.19 -1.77
C MET A 121 4.49 4.47 -0.73
N ASN A 122 4.13 3.25 -0.33
CA ASN A 122 4.89 2.44 0.63
C ASN A 122 6.25 2.00 0.05
N ILE A 123 6.28 1.64 -1.25
CA ILE A 123 7.52 1.32 -1.95
C ILE A 123 8.39 2.57 -2.11
N ALA A 124 7.78 3.73 -2.40
CA ALA A 124 8.46 5.02 -2.43
C ALA A 124 9.11 5.36 -1.08
N LEU A 125 8.41 5.10 0.02
CA LEU A 125 8.96 5.28 1.37
C LEU A 125 10.18 4.40 1.61
N ASP A 126 10.09 3.12 1.23
CA ASP A 126 11.20 2.19 1.37
C ASP A 126 12.41 2.59 0.49
N TYR A 127 12.14 3.10 -0.71
CA TYR A 127 13.16 3.65 -1.59
C TYR A 127 13.91 4.83 -0.95
N GLU A 128 13.20 5.74 -0.30
CA GLU A 128 13.79 6.92 0.34
C GLU A 128 14.55 6.58 1.63
N TRP A 129 14.01 5.66 2.45
CA TRP A 129 14.53 5.44 3.79
C TRP A 129 15.62 4.37 3.85
N SER A 130 15.49 3.29 3.08
CA SER A 130 16.41 2.15 3.14
C SER A 130 17.33 2.02 1.94
N CYS A 131 16.84 2.34 0.75
CA CYS A 131 17.52 2.07 -0.52
C CYS A 131 17.89 0.58 -0.73
N ALA A 132 17.32 -0.34 0.01
CA ALA A 132 17.74 -1.75 0.03
C ALA A 132 17.38 -2.52 -1.24
N ASP A 133 16.38 -2.05 -1.99
CA ASP A 133 15.88 -2.68 -3.22
C ASP A 133 15.73 -1.69 -4.37
N LYS A 134 16.63 -0.72 -4.40
CA LYS A 134 16.56 0.50 -5.22
C LYS A 134 16.32 0.26 -6.70
N ASP A 135 17.00 -0.72 -7.28
CA ASP A 135 16.92 -0.97 -8.73
C ASP A 135 15.56 -1.52 -9.14
N TRP A 136 15.00 -2.41 -8.33
CA TRP A 136 13.65 -2.93 -8.56
C TRP A 136 12.60 -1.85 -8.31
N GLN A 137 12.74 -1.08 -7.23
CA GLN A 137 11.80 0.00 -6.85
C GLN A 137 11.73 1.08 -7.93
N ARG A 138 12.84 1.44 -8.55
CA ARG A 138 12.86 2.36 -9.71
C ARG A 138 12.11 1.79 -10.91
N LYS A 139 12.39 0.54 -11.28
CA LYS A 139 11.68 -0.14 -12.37
C LYS A 139 10.17 -0.24 -12.09
N TYR A 140 9.81 -0.51 -10.84
CA TYR A 140 8.42 -0.52 -10.40
C TYR A 140 7.77 0.87 -10.55
N GLY A 141 8.40 1.92 -10.03
CA GLY A 141 7.87 3.28 -10.12
C GLY A 141 7.65 3.74 -11.56
N GLU A 142 8.63 3.46 -12.45
CA GLU A 142 8.48 3.75 -13.88
C GLU A 142 7.36 2.93 -14.52
N LYS A 143 7.20 1.67 -14.15
CA LYS A 143 6.18 0.77 -14.69
C LYS A 143 4.78 1.25 -14.32
N ILE A 144 4.52 1.47 -13.03
CA ILE A 144 3.19 1.86 -12.57
C ILE A 144 2.79 3.25 -13.08
N GLN A 145 3.71 4.21 -13.11
CA GLN A 145 3.42 5.52 -13.69
C GLN A 145 3.19 5.45 -15.20
N ASN A 146 3.95 4.62 -15.94
CA ASN A 146 3.71 4.43 -17.38
C ASN A 146 2.33 3.82 -17.64
N PHE A 147 1.89 2.86 -16.82
CA PHE A 147 0.54 2.30 -16.91
C PHE A 147 -0.52 3.41 -16.75
N PHE A 148 -0.50 4.14 -15.64
CA PHE A 148 -1.49 5.18 -15.39
C PHE A 148 -1.40 6.35 -16.36
N TYR A 149 -0.21 6.69 -16.82
CA TYR A 149 -0.04 7.72 -17.86
C TYR A 149 -0.69 7.31 -19.18
N SER A 150 -0.63 6.03 -19.55
CA SER A 150 -1.30 5.51 -20.76
C SER A 150 -2.82 5.56 -20.68
N GLN A 151 -3.39 5.62 -19.47
CA GLN A 151 -4.82 5.80 -19.26
C GLN A 151 -5.26 7.28 -19.31
N GLY A 152 -4.31 8.23 -19.40
CA GLY A 152 -4.54 9.67 -19.32
C GLY A 152 -4.32 10.21 -17.92
N ILE A 153 -3.46 11.23 -17.79
CA ILE A 153 -3.05 11.78 -16.48
C ILE A 153 -4.22 12.32 -15.64
N ASN A 154 -5.30 12.75 -16.28
CA ASN A 154 -6.51 13.27 -15.63
C ASN A 154 -7.73 12.34 -15.76
N ASP A 155 -7.57 11.16 -16.39
CA ASP A 155 -8.69 10.30 -16.79
C ASP A 155 -8.63 8.91 -16.16
N TYR A 156 -7.46 8.47 -15.66
CA TYR A 156 -7.35 7.16 -15.01
C TYR A 156 -8.27 7.06 -13.79
N VAL A 157 -8.71 5.85 -13.54
CA VAL A 157 -9.69 5.58 -12.48
C VAL A 157 -9.07 4.82 -11.30
N ASP A 158 -9.86 4.64 -10.26
CA ASP A 158 -9.45 4.12 -8.97
C ASP A 158 -9.55 2.59 -8.83
N GLN A 159 -10.07 1.90 -9.86
CA GLN A 159 -10.16 0.44 -9.85
C GLN A 159 -9.78 -0.15 -11.21
N TYR A 160 -8.92 -1.17 -11.17
CA TYR A 160 -8.50 -1.97 -12.33
C TYR A 160 -8.39 -3.44 -11.94
N ARG A 161 -8.58 -4.35 -12.88
CA ARG A 161 -8.01 -5.69 -12.72
C ARG A 161 -6.49 -5.60 -12.77
N VAL A 162 -5.78 -6.54 -12.17
CA VAL A 162 -4.30 -6.47 -12.13
C VAL A 162 -3.64 -6.57 -13.51
N ASP A 163 -4.36 -7.07 -14.51
CA ASP A 163 -3.92 -7.09 -15.91
C ASP A 163 -4.07 -5.73 -16.63
N GLY A 164 -4.66 -4.75 -15.97
CA GLY A 164 -4.86 -3.38 -16.46
C GLY A 164 -6.22 -3.15 -17.13
N THR A 165 -7.07 -4.16 -17.23
CA THR A 165 -8.43 -3.99 -17.77
C THR A 165 -9.37 -3.39 -16.71
N LEU A 166 -10.42 -2.71 -17.16
CA LEU A 166 -11.42 -2.14 -16.27
C LEU A 166 -12.34 -3.22 -15.70
N PRO A 167 -12.67 -3.19 -14.40
CA PRO A 167 -13.71 -4.03 -13.84
C PRO A 167 -15.09 -3.60 -14.35
N GLU A 168 -16.04 -4.53 -14.38
CA GLU A 168 -17.39 -4.29 -14.88
C GLU A 168 -18.47 -4.76 -13.91
N GLY A 169 -19.62 -4.11 -13.94
CA GLY A 169 -20.81 -4.51 -13.18
C GLY A 169 -20.50 -4.69 -11.68
N ASP A 170 -20.72 -5.90 -11.18
CA ASP A 170 -20.54 -6.25 -9.76
C ASP A 170 -19.06 -6.32 -9.30
N GLU A 171 -18.12 -6.31 -10.22
CA GLU A 171 -16.70 -6.24 -9.90
C GLU A 171 -16.29 -4.84 -9.41
N ILE A 172 -16.98 -3.79 -9.87
CA ILE A 172 -16.79 -2.44 -9.36
C ILE A 172 -17.32 -2.39 -7.94
N LEU A 173 -16.46 -2.11 -6.97
CA LEU A 173 -16.86 -2.07 -5.59
C LEU A 173 -17.32 -0.67 -5.16
N PRO A 174 -18.37 -0.60 -4.35
CA PRO A 174 -18.79 0.67 -3.78
C PRO A 174 -17.76 1.15 -2.75
N ALA A 175 -17.56 2.45 -2.64
CA ALA A 175 -16.76 3.07 -1.61
C ALA A 175 -17.67 3.80 -0.60
N GLY A 176 -17.50 3.51 0.69
CA GLY A 176 -18.11 4.28 1.77
C GLY A 176 -19.62 4.50 1.71
N GLY A 177 -20.39 3.58 1.16
CA GLY A 177 -21.85 3.73 1.02
C GLY A 177 -22.30 4.47 -0.25
N PHE A 178 -21.38 4.92 -1.08
CA PHE A 178 -21.66 5.53 -2.38
C PHE A 178 -21.94 4.47 -3.46
N PRO A 179 -22.64 4.83 -4.54
CA PRO A 179 -22.88 3.94 -5.67
C PRO A 179 -21.60 3.37 -6.26
N ARG A 180 -21.72 2.21 -6.91
CA ARG A 180 -20.61 1.64 -7.69
C ARG A 180 -20.24 2.57 -8.83
N ALA A 181 -19.01 3.07 -8.83
CA ALA A 181 -18.48 3.91 -9.90
C ALA A 181 -16.96 3.79 -9.96
N LEU A 182 -16.41 4.03 -11.11
CA LEU A 182 -14.97 4.25 -11.31
C LEU A 182 -14.71 5.76 -11.22
N ARG A 183 -13.78 6.17 -10.37
CA ARG A 183 -13.52 7.58 -10.08
C ARG A 183 -12.04 7.92 -10.24
N HIS A 184 -11.77 9.13 -10.61
CA HIS A 184 -10.43 9.72 -10.48
C HIS A 184 -10.28 10.27 -9.06
N SER A 185 -10.11 9.38 -8.07
CA SER A 185 -10.15 9.76 -6.65
C SER A 185 -8.84 10.37 -6.15
N VAL A 186 -8.97 11.19 -5.13
CA VAL A 186 -7.84 11.93 -4.52
C VAL A 186 -6.76 10.99 -4.00
N GLY A 187 -7.15 9.83 -3.45
CA GLY A 187 -6.21 8.87 -2.88
C GLY A 187 -5.25 8.29 -3.92
N ILE A 188 -5.77 7.81 -5.06
CA ILE A 188 -4.91 7.23 -6.09
C ILE A 188 -4.00 8.28 -6.75
N VAL A 189 -4.51 9.49 -7.02
CA VAL A 189 -3.70 10.59 -7.56
C VAL A 189 -2.56 10.92 -6.61
N SER A 190 -2.84 10.93 -5.32
CA SER A 190 -1.87 11.24 -4.28
C SER A 190 -0.75 10.20 -4.20
N THR A 191 -1.09 8.93 -4.17
CA THR A 191 -0.09 7.86 -4.02
C THR A 191 0.77 7.69 -5.27
N LEU A 192 0.21 7.91 -6.47
CA LEU A 192 0.96 7.94 -7.72
C LEU A 192 1.88 9.17 -7.81
N GLY A 193 1.45 10.32 -7.27
CA GLY A 193 2.31 11.50 -7.10
C GLY A 193 3.51 11.19 -6.21
N ALA A 194 3.30 10.53 -5.06
CA ALA A 194 4.38 10.11 -4.17
C ALA A 194 5.37 9.13 -4.84
N ALA A 195 4.89 8.23 -5.70
CA ALA A 195 5.73 7.30 -6.44
C ALA A 195 6.78 7.99 -7.34
N SER A 196 6.59 9.27 -7.67
CA SER A 196 7.52 10.05 -8.49
C SER A 196 8.94 10.15 -7.92
N VAL A 197 9.12 9.97 -6.59
CA VAL A 197 10.46 9.96 -5.98
C VAL A 197 11.35 8.80 -6.47
N MET A 198 10.73 7.73 -6.99
CA MET A 198 11.42 6.57 -7.56
C MET A 198 11.71 6.72 -9.07
N CYS A 199 11.14 7.71 -9.73
CA CYS A 199 11.11 7.81 -11.19
C CYS A 199 12.11 8.83 -11.70
N SER A 200 12.70 8.55 -12.87
CA SER A 200 13.64 9.45 -13.55
C SER A 200 13.12 9.98 -14.90
N HIS A 201 11.96 9.51 -15.37
CA HIS A 201 11.39 9.94 -16.64
C HIS A 201 10.64 11.29 -16.52
N PRO A 202 10.54 12.08 -17.61
CA PRO A 202 9.91 13.42 -17.57
C PRO A 202 8.45 13.43 -17.09
N LYS A 203 7.70 12.36 -17.37
CA LYS A 203 6.29 12.21 -16.96
C LYS A 203 6.09 12.22 -15.44
N ALA A 204 7.11 11.86 -14.65
CA ALA A 204 7.04 11.87 -13.20
C ALA A 204 6.62 13.24 -12.65
N LYS A 205 7.06 14.33 -13.30
CA LYS A 205 6.65 15.68 -12.91
C LYS A 205 5.14 15.91 -13.10
N GLU A 206 4.53 15.33 -14.13
CA GLU A 206 3.10 15.50 -14.40
C GLU A 206 2.25 14.87 -13.28
N PHE A 207 2.67 13.74 -12.70
CA PHE A 207 2.03 13.15 -11.52
C PHE A 207 2.17 14.03 -10.27
N VAL A 208 3.32 14.69 -10.09
CA VAL A 208 3.50 15.68 -9.02
C VAL A 208 2.62 16.89 -9.22
N ASP A 209 2.55 17.40 -10.45
CA ASP A 209 1.69 18.55 -10.81
C ASP A 209 0.20 18.20 -10.64
N ALA A 210 -0.21 16.98 -11.01
CA ALA A 210 -1.57 16.49 -10.80
C ALA A 210 -1.93 16.49 -9.30
N LEU A 211 -1.08 15.91 -8.46
CA LEU A 211 -1.27 15.95 -7.00
C LEU A 211 -1.32 17.38 -6.45
N TRP A 212 -0.43 18.25 -6.90
CA TRP A 212 -0.36 19.64 -6.41
C TRP A 212 -1.60 20.44 -6.73
N ASN A 213 -2.13 20.27 -7.95
CA ASN A 213 -3.32 20.99 -8.43
C ASN A 213 -4.63 20.32 -8.01
N LEU A 214 -4.57 19.12 -7.45
CA LEU A 214 -5.74 18.33 -7.05
C LEU A 214 -6.51 19.06 -5.95
N LYS A 215 -7.81 19.24 -6.15
CA LYS A 215 -8.71 19.72 -5.11
C LYS A 215 -9.26 18.55 -4.32
N HIS A 216 -9.26 18.68 -3.00
CA HIS A 216 -9.89 17.70 -2.12
C HIS A 216 -11.30 18.20 -1.78
N GLU A 217 -12.22 17.97 -2.71
CA GLU A 217 -13.62 18.40 -2.66
C GLU A 217 -14.52 17.26 -3.19
N PRO A 218 -15.84 17.24 -2.92
CA PRO A 218 -16.75 16.23 -3.44
C PRO A 218 -16.69 16.12 -4.96
N LEU A 219 -16.62 14.88 -5.47
CA LEU A 219 -16.69 14.60 -6.90
C LEU A 219 -18.09 14.85 -7.46
N ALA A 220 -18.26 14.79 -8.78
CA ALA A 220 -19.52 15.10 -9.45
C ALA A 220 -20.69 14.18 -9.02
N ASP A 221 -20.41 12.97 -8.55
CA ASP A 221 -21.38 12.02 -8.01
C ASP A 221 -21.60 12.17 -6.48
N GLY A 222 -21.00 13.19 -5.87
CA GLY A 222 -21.05 13.48 -4.44
C GLY A 222 -20.07 12.65 -3.59
N PHE A 223 -19.26 11.77 -4.18
CA PHE A 223 -18.27 11.01 -3.42
C PHE A 223 -17.23 11.96 -2.83
N TYR A 224 -16.98 11.79 -1.54
CA TYR A 224 -15.97 12.52 -0.80
C TYR A 224 -15.46 11.66 0.36
N ASP A 225 -14.19 11.28 0.33
CA ASP A 225 -13.54 10.57 1.43
C ASP A 225 -12.56 11.51 2.13
N GLU A 226 -13.06 12.26 3.10
CA GLU A 226 -12.30 13.24 3.87
C GLU A 226 -11.15 12.57 4.64
N TYR A 227 -11.40 11.38 5.18
CA TYR A 227 -10.43 10.70 6.04
C TYR A 227 -9.36 9.97 5.25
N TYR A 228 -9.74 9.00 4.44
CA TYR A 228 -8.78 8.12 3.77
C TYR A 228 -8.00 8.86 2.67
N ASP A 229 -8.71 9.48 1.74
CA ASP A 229 -8.10 10.29 0.67
C ASP A 229 -7.30 11.47 1.23
N GLY A 230 -7.81 12.13 2.28
CA GLY A 230 -7.13 13.23 2.95
C GLY A 230 -5.81 12.83 3.59
N LEU A 231 -5.76 11.65 4.25
CA LEU A 231 -4.51 11.12 4.81
C LEU A 231 -3.53 10.69 3.73
N LEU A 232 -3.97 10.03 2.67
CA LEU A 232 -3.09 9.67 1.56
C LEU A 232 -2.47 10.92 0.90
N ARG A 233 -3.26 11.97 0.71
CA ARG A 233 -2.76 13.25 0.21
C ARG A 233 -1.74 13.89 1.16
N LEU A 234 -2.01 13.91 2.46
CA LEU A 234 -1.07 14.43 3.45
C LEU A 234 0.28 13.70 3.37
N PHE A 235 0.27 12.37 3.40
CA PHE A 235 1.49 11.58 3.33
C PHE A 235 2.22 11.78 2.00
N ALA A 236 1.52 11.83 0.89
CA ALA A 236 2.12 12.07 -0.42
C ALA A 236 2.86 13.43 -0.49
N VAL A 237 2.24 14.49 0.03
CA VAL A 237 2.88 15.81 0.11
C VAL A 237 4.08 15.79 1.06
N MET A 238 4.01 15.05 2.17
CA MET A 238 5.14 14.87 3.09
C MET A 238 6.32 14.16 2.42
N HIS A 239 6.06 13.13 1.61
CA HIS A 239 7.09 12.46 0.80
C HIS A 239 7.79 13.45 -0.15
N LEU A 240 7.01 14.08 -1.03
CA LEU A 240 7.53 14.97 -2.05
C LEU A 240 8.25 16.21 -1.49
N SER A 241 7.88 16.65 -0.28
CA SER A 241 8.55 17.76 0.40
C SER A 241 9.79 17.36 1.20
N GLY A 242 10.14 16.06 1.25
CA GLY A 242 11.23 15.54 2.08
C GLY A 242 10.98 15.67 3.59
N ARG A 243 9.71 15.87 3.99
CA ARG A 243 9.35 16.02 5.40
C ARG A 243 8.96 14.71 6.07
N TYR A 244 8.69 13.67 5.31
CA TYR A 244 8.44 12.33 5.83
C TYR A 244 9.77 11.60 6.02
N ARG A 245 10.41 11.85 7.15
CA ARG A 245 11.77 11.39 7.44
C ARG A 245 11.87 10.77 8.83
N ILE A 246 12.86 9.90 9.01
CA ILE A 246 13.22 9.34 10.31
C ILE A 246 13.82 10.47 11.16
N ILE A 247 13.26 10.65 12.36
CA ILE A 247 13.81 11.59 13.34
C ILE A 247 14.66 10.78 14.31
N GLU A 248 15.97 10.90 14.19
CA GLU A 248 16.90 10.20 15.06
C GLU A 248 16.88 10.77 16.48
N ARG A 249 16.93 9.88 17.48
CA ARG A 249 17.16 10.28 18.87
C ARG A 249 18.55 10.94 18.94
N LYS A 250 18.63 12.17 19.40
CA LYS A 250 19.91 12.74 19.84
C LYS A 250 20.39 11.90 21.03
N LYS A 251 21.59 11.34 20.91
CA LYS A 251 22.31 10.67 22.00
C LYS A 251 22.62 11.66 23.11
#